data_0346600680f735f343328fedf4761caf
#
_entry.id   0346600680f735f343328fedf4761caf
#
_cell.length_a   1.000
_cell.length_b   1.000
_cell.length_c   1.000
_cell.angle_alpha   90.00
_cell.angle_beta   90.00
_cell.angle_gamma   90.00
#
_symmetry.space_group_name_H-M   'P 1'
#
loop_
_entity.id
_entity.type
_entity.pdbx_description
1 polymer ?
#
loop_
_entity_poly.entity_id
_entity_poly.type
_entity_poly.pdbx_seq_one_letter_code
_entity_poly.pdbx_strand_id
1 'polypeptide(L)'
;MNIRLYHPDSILENNTSLLSKEHTHYIVNVMRLKRGSNLNFFNENGEWKSEIIFLDKDRVEVRFLEKIKEANNLSKTELAICLVKKIPMDNILQKATELGISKIIPIISERTEVKELNLDRAKKIVIEATEQLSLIHI
;
A
#
# COMPACT_ATOMS: atom_id res chain seq x y z
N MET A 1 -3.05 18.08 -1.86
CA MET A 1 -2.42 16.87 -1.33
C MET A 1 -2.94 15.66 -2.09
N ASN A 2 -2.04 14.85 -2.57
CA ASN A 2 -2.39 13.69 -3.41
C ASN A 2 -2.44 12.43 -2.55
N ILE A 3 -3.66 11.95 -2.29
CA ILE A 3 -3.85 10.73 -1.52
C ILE A 3 -3.64 9.52 -2.42
N ARG A 4 -2.88 8.57 -1.94
CA ARG A 4 -2.48 7.39 -2.69
C ARG A 4 -2.69 6.16 -1.83
N LEU A 5 -3.55 5.25 -2.28
CA LEU A 5 -3.93 4.04 -1.55
C LEU A 5 -3.66 2.78 -2.37
N TYR A 6 -3.37 1.69 -1.69
CA TYR A 6 -3.17 0.38 -2.32
C TYR A 6 -4.51 -0.30 -2.60
N HIS A 7 -4.66 -0.85 -3.81
CA HIS A 7 -5.82 -1.64 -4.21
C HIS A 7 -5.39 -3.08 -4.51
N PRO A 8 -5.93 -4.08 -3.81
CA PRO A 8 -5.46 -5.46 -3.93
C PRO A 8 -5.85 -6.16 -5.23
N ASP A 9 -6.89 -5.69 -5.89
CA ASP A 9 -7.43 -6.32 -7.10
C ASP A 9 -6.98 -5.61 -8.37
N SER A 10 -7.20 -6.26 -9.51
CA SER A 10 -6.95 -5.65 -10.83
C SER A 10 -7.77 -4.39 -11.01
N ILE A 11 -7.14 -3.35 -11.56
CA ILE A 11 -7.78 -2.08 -11.84
C ILE A 11 -7.97 -1.94 -13.35
N LEU A 12 -9.19 -1.66 -13.78
CA LEU A 12 -9.54 -1.37 -15.16
C LEU A 12 -10.13 0.03 -15.25
N GLU A 13 -9.77 0.77 -16.30
CA GLU A 13 -10.33 2.09 -16.55
C GLU A 13 -11.85 2.07 -16.68
N ASN A 14 -12.50 3.08 -16.14
CA ASN A 14 -13.96 3.26 -16.11
C ASN A 14 -14.74 2.24 -15.25
N ASN A 15 -14.05 1.31 -14.60
CA ASN A 15 -14.69 0.41 -13.65
C ASN A 15 -14.86 1.09 -12.30
N THR A 16 -15.82 0.58 -11.54
CA THR A 16 -16.08 1.02 -10.16
C THR A 16 -15.61 -0.02 -9.17
N SER A 17 -15.29 0.41 -7.97
CA SER A 17 -14.91 -0.49 -6.88
C SER A 17 -15.44 0.02 -5.55
N LEU A 18 -15.92 -0.93 -4.75
CA LEU A 18 -16.28 -0.68 -3.36
C LEU A 18 -15.02 -0.81 -2.50
N LEU A 19 -14.75 0.19 -1.68
CA LEU A 19 -13.52 0.21 -0.87
C LEU A 19 -13.67 -0.65 0.38
N SER A 20 -12.53 -1.08 0.92
CA SER A 20 -12.45 -1.80 2.19
C SER A 20 -12.93 -0.92 3.35
N LYS A 21 -13.22 -1.55 4.48
CA LYS A 21 -13.60 -0.83 5.71
C LYS A 21 -12.50 0.12 6.17
N GLU A 22 -11.25 -0.30 6.06
CA GLU A 22 -10.09 0.51 6.45
C GLU A 22 -9.95 1.76 5.58
N HIS A 23 -10.03 1.60 4.26
CA HIS A 23 -9.97 2.72 3.33
C HIS A 23 -11.19 3.64 3.47
N THR A 24 -12.38 3.07 3.67
CA THR A 24 -13.61 3.84 3.91
C THR A 24 -13.46 4.71 5.16
N HIS A 25 -13.00 4.13 6.26
CA HIS A 25 -12.74 4.88 7.50
C HIS A 25 -11.72 6.01 7.28
N TYR A 26 -10.63 5.72 6.59
CA TYR A 26 -9.59 6.69 6.29
C TYR A 26 -10.14 7.87 5.47
N ILE A 27 -10.89 7.58 4.43
CA ILE A 27 -11.45 8.60 3.53
C ILE A 27 -12.51 9.46 4.24
N VAL A 28 -13.43 8.82 4.96
CA VAL A 28 -14.56 9.49 5.59
C VAL A 28 -14.16 10.22 6.87
N ASN A 29 -13.44 9.56 7.76
CA ASN A 29 -13.20 10.06 9.12
C ASN A 29 -11.87 10.77 9.30
N VAL A 30 -10.82 10.33 8.60
CA VAL A 30 -9.47 10.90 8.73
C VAL A 30 -9.27 12.04 7.73
N MET A 31 -9.42 11.74 6.45
CA MET A 31 -9.19 12.73 5.37
C MET A 31 -10.41 13.59 5.08
N ARG A 32 -11.58 13.13 5.47
CA ARG A 32 -12.86 13.85 5.31
C ARG A 32 -13.10 14.29 3.87
N LEU A 33 -12.85 13.39 2.94
CA LEU A 33 -13.12 13.64 1.52
C LEU A 33 -14.62 13.64 1.24
N LYS A 34 -14.99 14.19 0.11
CA LYS A 34 -16.38 14.31 -0.33
C LYS A 34 -16.56 13.62 -1.67
N ARG A 35 -17.83 13.35 -2.03
CA ARG A 35 -18.18 12.91 -3.37
C ARG A 35 -17.62 13.90 -4.40
N GLY A 36 -17.01 13.34 -5.45
CA GLY A 36 -16.33 14.12 -6.47
C GLY A 36 -14.84 14.36 -6.21
N SER A 37 -14.36 14.07 -5.01
CA SER A 37 -12.93 14.16 -4.71
C SER A 37 -12.14 13.13 -5.48
N ASN A 38 -10.90 13.48 -5.84
CA ASN A 38 -9.97 12.60 -6.54
C ASN A 38 -8.93 12.03 -5.58
N LEU A 39 -8.56 10.78 -5.82
CA LEU A 39 -7.42 10.13 -5.17
C LEU A 39 -6.84 9.08 -6.11
N ASN A 40 -5.64 8.63 -5.80
CA ASN A 40 -4.97 7.63 -6.64
C ASN A 40 -4.97 6.27 -5.96
N PHE A 41 -5.09 5.22 -6.76
CA PHE A 41 -4.88 3.84 -6.32
C PHE A 41 -3.72 3.24 -7.08
N PHE A 42 -2.91 2.48 -6.38
CA PHE A 42 -1.77 1.78 -6.97
C PHE A 42 -1.78 0.30 -6.60
N ASN A 43 -1.15 -0.48 -7.43
CA ASN A 43 -0.80 -1.87 -7.17
C ASN A 43 0.46 -2.22 -7.97
N GLU A 44 0.79 -3.50 -8.04
CA GLU A 44 1.97 -3.98 -8.78
C GLU A 44 1.92 -3.71 -10.28
N ASN A 45 0.76 -3.37 -10.83
CA ASN A 45 0.57 -3.11 -12.26
C ASN A 45 0.63 -1.63 -12.63
N GLY A 46 0.62 -0.74 -11.67
CA GLY A 46 0.70 0.70 -11.91
C GLY A 46 -0.08 1.54 -10.93
N GLU A 47 -0.40 2.75 -11.34
CA GLU A 47 -1.15 3.72 -10.54
C GLU A 47 -2.23 4.37 -11.39
N TRP A 48 -3.42 4.51 -10.82
CA TRP A 48 -4.60 5.06 -11.48
C TRP A 48 -5.20 6.21 -10.70
N LYS A 49 -5.65 7.21 -11.43
CA LYS A 49 -6.49 8.28 -10.88
C LYS A 49 -7.91 7.76 -10.72
N SER A 50 -8.55 8.14 -9.63
CA SER A 50 -9.94 7.76 -9.36
C SER A 50 -10.75 8.94 -8.84
N GLU A 51 -12.07 8.78 -8.86
CA GLU A 51 -13.04 9.74 -8.35
C GLU A 51 -14.02 9.04 -7.42
N ILE A 52 -14.33 9.67 -6.29
CA ILE A 52 -15.36 9.18 -5.37
C ILE A 52 -16.74 9.46 -5.99
N ILE A 53 -17.47 8.41 -6.33
CA ILE A 53 -18.80 8.51 -6.93
C ILE A 53 -19.93 8.30 -5.94
N PHE A 54 -19.66 7.63 -4.83
CA PHE A 54 -20.60 7.44 -3.71
C PHE A 54 -19.83 7.50 -2.39
N LEU A 55 -20.42 8.15 -1.41
CA LEU A 55 -19.81 8.26 -0.09
C LEU A 55 -20.87 8.41 0.99
N ASP A 56 -20.85 7.50 1.97
CA ASP A 56 -21.53 7.63 3.25
C ASP A 56 -20.58 7.18 4.38
N LYS A 57 -21.06 7.14 5.61
CA LYS A 57 -20.22 6.81 6.76
C LYS A 57 -19.69 5.36 6.74
N ASP A 58 -20.34 4.46 6.02
CA ASP A 58 -20.05 3.03 6.04
C ASP A 58 -19.59 2.49 4.68
N ARG A 59 -19.75 3.26 3.61
CA ARG A 59 -19.45 2.81 2.26
C ARG A 59 -18.90 3.93 1.39
N VAL A 60 -17.80 3.64 0.71
CA VAL A 60 -17.23 4.51 -0.32
C VAL A 60 -17.05 3.70 -1.60
N GLU A 61 -17.50 4.26 -2.71
CA GLU A 61 -17.34 3.67 -4.03
C GLU A 61 -16.61 4.66 -4.93
N VAL A 62 -15.62 4.16 -5.66
CA VAL A 62 -14.80 4.96 -6.57
C VAL A 62 -14.92 4.45 -8.00
N ARG A 63 -14.72 5.35 -8.95
CA ARG A 63 -14.53 5.02 -10.36
C ARG A 63 -13.08 5.27 -10.72
N PHE A 64 -12.42 4.29 -11.34
CA PHE A 64 -11.08 4.45 -11.86
C PHE A 64 -11.17 5.19 -13.21
N LEU A 65 -10.42 6.28 -13.34
CA LEU A 65 -10.48 7.14 -14.52
C LEU A 65 -9.40 6.76 -15.54
N GLU A 66 -8.13 7.01 -15.20
CA GLU A 66 -7.03 6.76 -16.11
C GLU A 66 -5.82 6.21 -15.35
N LYS A 67 -5.01 5.43 -16.06
CA LYS A 67 -3.72 4.97 -15.57
C LYS A 67 -2.71 6.10 -15.74
N ILE A 68 -2.13 6.55 -14.64
CA ILE A 68 -1.20 7.67 -14.64
C ILE A 68 0.27 7.24 -14.55
N LYS A 69 0.53 6.02 -14.10
CA LYS A 69 1.88 5.46 -14.06
C LYS A 69 1.86 3.99 -14.38
N GLU A 70 2.85 3.55 -15.16
CA GLU A 70 3.13 2.14 -15.36
C GLU A 70 3.79 1.52 -14.14
N ALA A 71 3.76 0.19 -14.06
CA ALA A 71 4.48 -0.54 -13.03
C ALA A 71 5.96 -0.17 -13.09
N ASN A 72 6.48 0.26 -11.96
CA ASN A 72 7.83 0.79 -11.91
C ASN A 72 8.78 -0.27 -11.36
N ASN A 73 9.61 -0.85 -12.23
CA ASN A 73 10.72 -1.71 -11.83
C ASN A 73 11.95 -0.87 -11.45
N LEU A 74 11.75 0.09 -10.53
CA LEU A 74 12.76 1.09 -10.23
C LEU A 74 13.99 0.55 -9.51
N SER A 75 13.84 -0.49 -8.70
CA SER A 75 14.96 -1.05 -7.96
C SER A 75 15.08 -2.54 -8.23
N LYS A 76 16.30 -2.97 -8.49
CA LYS A 76 16.66 -4.40 -8.54
C LYS A 76 17.32 -4.86 -7.25
N THR A 77 17.34 -4.00 -6.23
CA THR A 77 17.98 -4.31 -4.97
C THR A 77 17.08 -5.22 -4.12
N GLU A 78 17.62 -6.34 -3.72
CA GLU A 78 16.94 -7.30 -2.85
C GLU A 78 17.64 -7.34 -1.50
N LEU A 79 16.87 -7.51 -0.42
CA LEU A 79 17.38 -7.65 0.92
C LEU A 79 17.11 -9.07 1.43
N ALA A 80 18.17 -9.82 1.68
CA ALA A 80 18.09 -11.10 2.37
C ALA A 80 18.45 -10.88 3.83
N ILE A 81 17.58 -11.26 4.75
CA ILE A 81 17.77 -10.99 6.17
C ILE A 81 17.28 -12.15 7.03
N CYS A 82 18.08 -12.49 8.05
CA CYS A 82 17.66 -13.44 9.07
C CYS A 82 16.53 -12.84 9.91
N LEU A 83 15.54 -13.65 10.25
CA LEU A 83 14.42 -13.20 11.07
C LEU A 83 14.91 -12.74 12.45
N VAL A 84 14.40 -11.62 12.88
CA VAL A 84 14.65 -11.04 14.21
C VAL A 84 13.33 -10.88 14.96
N LYS A 85 13.37 -10.43 16.19
CA LYS A 85 12.17 -10.20 17.00
C LYS A 85 11.21 -9.24 16.33
N LYS A 86 9.95 -9.27 16.72
CA LYS A 86 8.82 -8.57 16.09
C LYS A 86 9.07 -7.07 15.85
N ILE A 87 9.45 -6.32 16.88
CA ILE A 87 9.61 -4.87 16.76
C ILE A 87 10.77 -4.49 15.83
N PRO A 88 12.00 -5.04 15.99
CA PRO A 88 13.06 -4.82 15.02
C PRO A 88 12.69 -5.25 13.60
N MET A 89 11.97 -6.36 13.43
CA MET A 89 11.54 -6.84 12.13
C MET A 89 10.57 -5.87 11.46
N ASP A 90 9.60 -5.35 12.20
CA ASP A 90 8.67 -4.35 11.70
C ASP A 90 9.41 -3.09 11.21
N ASN A 91 10.40 -2.62 11.95
CA ASN A 91 11.24 -1.49 11.56
C ASN A 91 12.03 -1.76 10.29
N ILE A 92 12.59 -2.95 10.13
CA ILE A 92 13.34 -3.34 8.94
C ILE A 92 12.43 -3.34 7.71
N LEU A 93 11.24 -3.93 7.82
CA LEU A 93 10.26 -3.96 6.73
C LEU A 93 9.86 -2.55 6.29
N GLN A 94 9.58 -1.68 7.24
CA GLN A 94 9.21 -0.30 6.97
C GLN A 94 10.36 0.46 6.30
N LYS A 95 11.56 0.43 6.88
CA LYS A 95 12.71 1.18 6.37
C LYS A 95 13.21 0.65 5.04
N ALA A 96 13.24 -0.65 4.83
CA ALA A 96 13.60 -1.24 3.55
C ALA A 96 12.64 -0.80 2.45
N THR A 97 11.34 -0.77 2.74
CA THR A 97 10.33 -0.29 1.81
C THR A 97 10.54 1.19 1.47
N GLU A 98 10.78 2.03 2.49
CA GLU A 98 11.06 3.46 2.30
C GLU A 98 12.32 3.71 1.45
N LEU A 99 13.32 2.84 1.56
CA LEU A 99 14.56 2.92 0.79
C LEU A 99 14.44 2.36 -0.64
N GLY A 100 13.28 1.83 -1.01
CA GLY A 100 13.05 1.34 -2.36
C GLY A 100 13.53 -0.08 -2.64
N ILE A 101 13.70 -0.89 -1.60
CA ILE A 101 14.02 -2.32 -1.77
C ILE A 101 12.87 -3.01 -2.50
N SER A 102 13.17 -3.75 -3.57
CA SER A 102 12.17 -4.39 -4.41
C SER A 102 11.67 -5.73 -3.87
N LYS A 103 12.49 -6.40 -3.07
CA LYS A 103 12.17 -7.73 -2.55
C LYS A 103 12.88 -7.95 -1.22
N ILE A 104 12.16 -8.50 -0.26
CA ILE A 104 12.70 -8.90 1.03
C ILE A 104 12.62 -10.42 1.14
N ILE A 105 13.75 -11.07 1.39
CA ILE A 105 13.87 -12.51 1.48
C ILE A 105 14.17 -12.87 2.95
N PRO A 106 13.18 -13.36 3.71
CA PRO A 106 13.42 -13.81 5.08
C PRO A 106 14.20 -15.12 5.11
N ILE A 107 15.18 -15.19 5.99
CA ILE A 107 16.05 -16.36 6.14
C ILE A 107 15.96 -16.86 7.58
N ILE A 108 15.89 -18.18 7.74
CA ILE A 108 15.98 -18.85 9.03
C ILE A 108 17.32 -19.56 9.09
N SER A 109 18.17 -19.18 10.03
CA SER A 109 19.47 -19.82 10.27
C SER A 109 19.44 -20.63 11.59
N GLU A 110 20.49 -21.39 11.86
CA GLU A 110 20.61 -22.19 13.06
C GLU A 110 20.46 -21.38 14.35
N ARG A 111 20.94 -20.14 14.35
CA ARG A 111 20.94 -19.25 15.52
C ARG A 111 19.80 -18.23 15.52
N THR A 112 18.87 -18.33 14.59
CA THR A 112 17.71 -17.44 14.55
C THR A 112 16.74 -17.79 15.66
N GLU A 113 16.47 -16.85 16.58
CA GLU A 113 15.52 -17.06 17.67
C GLU A 113 14.08 -17.18 17.16
N VAL A 114 13.72 -16.37 16.18
CA VAL A 114 12.38 -16.36 15.58
C VAL A 114 12.39 -17.25 14.35
N LYS A 115 11.56 -18.27 14.34
CA LYS A 115 11.47 -19.25 13.24
C LYS A 115 10.32 -19.03 12.29
N GLU A 116 9.43 -18.08 12.59
CA GLU A 116 8.26 -17.79 11.79
C GLU A 116 8.10 -16.29 11.58
N LEU A 117 7.62 -15.92 10.39
CA LEU A 117 7.23 -14.58 10.05
C LEU A 117 5.72 -14.57 9.74
N ASN A 118 4.97 -13.68 10.38
CA ASN A 118 3.58 -13.45 10.01
C ASN A 118 3.54 -12.67 8.69
N LEU A 119 3.31 -13.39 7.59
CA LEU A 119 3.32 -12.81 6.25
C LEU A 119 2.23 -11.76 6.05
N ASP A 120 1.04 -11.97 6.60
CA ASP A 120 -0.07 -11.01 6.46
C ASP A 120 0.28 -9.68 7.13
N ARG A 121 0.84 -9.74 8.33
CA ARG A 121 1.33 -8.56 9.03
C ARG A 121 2.48 -7.87 8.28
N ALA A 122 3.44 -8.64 7.78
CA ALA A 122 4.56 -8.11 7.00
C ALA A 122 4.09 -7.39 5.74
N LYS A 123 3.16 -7.97 4.99
CA LYS A 123 2.55 -7.34 3.82
C LYS A 123 1.84 -6.04 4.17
N LYS A 124 1.09 -6.03 5.27
CA LYS A 124 0.39 -4.83 5.75
C LYS A 124 1.37 -3.69 6.05
N ILE A 125 2.47 -3.98 6.73
CA ILE A 125 3.50 -2.98 7.04
C ILE A 125 4.11 -2.41 5.77
N VAL A 126 4.45 -3.26 4.79
CA VAL A 126 5.00 -2.83 3.51
C VAL A 126 4.02 -1.95 2.73
N ILE A 127 2.76 -2.34 2.69
CA ILE A 127 1.70 -1.57 2.02
C ILE A 127 1.52 -0.21 2.68
N GLU A 128 1.41 -0.15 3.99
CA GLU A 128 1.26 1.10 4.74
C GLU A 128 2.47 2.02 4.53
N ALA A 129 3.69 1.48 4.56
CA ALA A 129 4.89 2.24 4.29
C ALA A 129 4.90 2.81 2.87
N THR A 130 4.45 2.03 1.89
CA THR A 130 4.34 2.50 0.50
C THR A 130 3.28 3.60 0.35
N GLU A 131 2.15 3.47 1.02
CA GLU A 131 1.11 4.50 1.02
C GLU A 131 1.63 5.81 1.64
N GLN A 132 2.36 5.72 2.74
CA GLN A 132 2.94 6.88 3.44
C GLN A 132 3.99 7.63 2.61
N LEU A 133 4.75 6.94 1.77
CA LEU A 133 5.74 7.56 0.90
C LEU A 133 5.16 8.66 0.02
N SER A 134 3.91 8.52 -0.40
CA SER A 134 3.24 9.53 -1.23
C SER A 134 3.06 10.86 -0.50
N LEU A 135 3.02 10.85 0.83
CA LEU A 135 2.88 12.05 1.65
C LEU A 135 4.21 12.80 1.85
N ILE A 136 5.33 12.10 1.66
CA ILE A 136 6.67 12.66 1.87
C ILE A 136 7.21 13.29 0.58
N HIS A 137 6.80 12.80 -0.58
CA HIS A 137 7.30 13.22 -1.88
C HIS A 137 6.40 14.24 -2.60
N ILE A 138 5.80 15.12 -1.86
CA ILE A 138 4.99 16.19 -2.44
C ILE A 138 5.85 17.32 -3.00
#